data_169dbb11f89137682562d2a7d80b82cd
#
_entry.id   169dbb11f89137682562d2a7d80b82cd
#
_cell.length_a   1.000
_cell.length_b   1.000
_cell.length_c   1.000
_cell.angle_alpha   90.00
_cell.angle_beta   90.00
_cell.angle_gamma   90.00
#
_symmetry.space_group_name_H-M   'P 1'
#
loop_
_entity.id
_entity.type
_entity.pdbx_description
1 polymer ?
#
loop_
_entity_poly.entity_id
_entity_poly.type
_entity_poly.pdbx_seq_one_letter_code
_entity_poly.pdbx_strand_id
1 'polypeptide(L)' 'MKLDLNKLKKDLEVAFHGSEIIVDEVTFEKKGHYRFLTVTLDRVGGIDLEMIVEATKTVNEVVDRLD' A
#
# COMPACT_ATOMS: atom_id res chain seq x y z
N MET A 1 -10.13 12.40 11.01
CA MET A 1 -10.18 10.92 11.11
C MET A 1 -8.79 10.35 11.34
N LYS A 2 -8.69 9.39 12.23
CA LYS A 2 -7.41 8.80 12.58
C LYS A 2 -7.10 7.62 11.65
N LEU A 3 -5.97 7.65 10.98
CA LEU A 3 -5.54 6.58 10.12
C LEU A 3 -5.02 5.39 10.94
N ASP A 4 -5.62 4.23 10.73
CA ASP A 4 -5.18 2.99 11.36
C ASP A 4 -4.28 2.23 10.39
N LEU A 5 -2.97 2.28 10.63
CA LEU A 5 -1.99 1.66 9.74
C LEU A 5 -2.09 0.13 9.74
N ASN A 6 -2.44 -0.46 10.86
CA ASN A 6 -2.61 -1.91 10.94
C ASN A 6 -3.78 -2.38 10.09
N LYS A 7 -4.88 -1.65 10.14
CA LYS A 7 -6.03 -1.95 9.31
C LYS A 7 -5.72 -1.71 7.82
N LEU A 8 -5.05 -0.62 7.52
CA LEU A 8 -4.65 -0.32 6.14
C LEU A 8 -3.75 -1.42 5.57
N LYS A 9 -2.76 -1.85 6.33
CA LYS A 9 -1.88 -2.94 5.90
C LYS A 9 -2.67 -4.21 5.63
N LYS A 10 -3.60 -4.54 6.52
CA LYS A 10 -4.45 -5.72 6.39
C LYS A 10 -5.33 -5.63 5.14
N ASP A 11 -5.93 -4.47 4.90
CA ASP A 11 -6.77 -4.25 3.73
C ASP A 11 -5.94 -4.36 2.44
N LEU A 12 -4.70 -3.86 2.46
CA LEU A 12 -3.80 -4.00 1.33
C LEU A 12 -3.41 -5.46 1.08
N GLU A 13 -3.14 -6.20 2.15
CA GLU A 13 -2.83 -7.63 2.03
C GLU A 13 -4.00 -8.40 1.40
N VAL A 14 -5.21 -8.07 1.79
CA VAL A 14 -6.41 -8.67 1.18
C VAL A 14 -6.54 -8.27 -0.29
N ALA A 15 -6.29 -7.01 -0.61
CA ALA A 15 -6.37 -6.52 -1.98
C ALA A 15 -5.35 -7.19 -2.90
N PHE A 16 -4.20 -7.54 -2.37
CA PHE A 16 -3.15 -8.24 -3.13
C PHE A 16 -3.21 -9.77 -2.99
N HIS A 17 -4.22 -10.28 -2.30
CA HIS A 17 -4.40 -11.73 -2.16
C HIS A 17 -4.64 -12.37 -3.53
N GLY A 18 -3.90 -13.43 -3.80
CA GLY A 18 -3.97 -14.08 -5.11
C GLY A 18 -2.97 -13.54 -6.12
N SER A 19 -2.34 -12.41 -5.83
CA SER A 19 -1.22 -11.91 -6.61
C SER A 19 0.09 -12.39 -5.97
N GLU A 20 1.21 -12.18 -6.65
CA GLU A 20 2.52 -12.54 -6.11
C GLU A 20 3.13 -11.40 -5.29
N ILE A 21 2.41 -10.30 -5.15
CA ILE A 21 2.89 -9.11 -4.44
C ILE A 21 2.66 -9.27 -2.94
N ILE A 22 3.70 -8.95 -2.18
CA ILE A 22 3.69 -9.02 -0.72
C ILE A 22 3.76 -7.58 -0.20
N VAL A 23 2.87 -7.23 0.73
CA VAL A 23 2.94 -5.94 1.43
C VAL A 23 3.91 -6.11 2.60
N ASP A 24 5.09 -5.54 2.46
CA ASP A 24 6.15 -5.68 3.45
C ASP A 24 5.94 -4.72 4.61
N GLU A 25 5.76 -3.43 4.32
CA GLU A 25 5.63 -2.41 5.35
C GLU A 25 4.72 -1.28 4.89
N VAL A 26 4.01 -0.70 5.84
CA VAL A 26 3.21 0.50 5.62
C VAL A 26 3.59 1.52 6.68
N THR A 27 4.05 2.69 6.27
CA THR A 27 4.42 3.76 7.19
C THR A 27 3.70 5.05 6.81
N PHE A 28 3.49 5.90 7.81
CA PHE A 28 2.85 7.18 7.64
C PHE A 28 3.65 8.25 8.37
N GLU A 29 4.00 9.32 7.65
CA GLU A 29 4.67 10.46 8.24
C GLU A 29 3.90 11.73 7.96
N LYS A 30 3.90 12.62 8.93
CA LYS A 30 3.32 13.95 8.78
C LYS A 30 4.42 14.99 9.01
N LYS A 31 4.68 15.79 7.98
CA LYS A 31 5.69 16.87 8.06
C LYS A 31 5.04 18.19 7.62
N GLY A 32 4.82 19.09 8.57
CA GLY A 32 4.14 20.35 8.29
C GLY A 32 2.76 20.12 7.73
N HIS A 33 2.52 20.57 6.51
CA HIS A 33 1.25 20.38 5.81
C HIS A 33 1.21 19.14 4.95
N TYR A 34 2.31 18.41 4.89
CA TYR A 34 2.40 17.23 4.03
C TYR A 34 2.20 15.95 4.80
N ARG A 35 1.52 15.02 4.16
CA ARG A 35 1.32 13.67 4.70
C ARG A 35 1.88 12.68 3.71
N PHE A 36 2.77 11.81 4.20
CA PHE A 36 3.43 10.81 3.37
C PHE A 36 3.03 9.42 3.82
N LEU A 37 2.32 8.72 2.95
CA LEU A 37 2.01 7.31 3.15
C LEU A 37 2.94 6.50 2.26
N THR A 38 3.77 5.67 2.89
CA THR A 38 4.71 4.82 2.18
C THR A 38 4.29 3.37 2.31
N VAL A 39 4.11 2.71 1.19
CA VAL A 39 3.79 1.28 1.14
C VAL A 39 4.95 0.57 0.44
N THR A 40 5.61 -0.30 1.17
CA THR A 40 6.73 -1.08 0.64
C THR A 40 6.21 -2.43 0.17
N LEU A 41 6.42 -2.72 -1.10
CA LEU A 41 5.96 -3.94 -1.73
C LEU A 41 7.15 -4.81 -2.13
N ASP A 42 6.94 -6.12 -2.12
CA ASP A 42 7.96 -7.07 -2.53
C ASP A 42 7.32 -8.19 -3.35
N ARG A 43 8.17 -8.97 -4.04
CA ARG A 43 7.72 -10.09 -4.84
C ARG A 43 8.88 -11.07 -5.00
N VAL A 44 8.59 -12.36 -4.86
CA VAL A 44 9.59 -13.41 -5.12
C VAL A 44 9.96 -13.37 -6.61
N GLY A 45 11.26 -13.26 -6.90
CA GLY A 45 11.72 -13.14 -8.28
C GLY A 45 11.84 -11.71 -8.79
N GLY A 46 11.51 -10.72 -7.94
CA GLY A 46 11.61 -9.30 -8.29
C GLY A 46 10.31 -8.71 -8.78
N ILE A 47 10.25 -7.38 -8.77
CA ILE A 47 9.08 -6.64 -9.17
C ILE A 47 9.47 -5.72 -10.33
N ASP A 48 8.68 -5.72 -11.41
CA ASP A 48 8.96 -4.87 -12.55
C ASP A 48 8.09 -3.60 -12.53
N LEU A 49 8.36 -2.69 -13.47
CA LEU A 49 7.69 -1.41 -13.52
C LEU A 49 6.18 -1.54 -13.77
N GLU A 50 5.77 -2.46 -14.63
CA GLU A 50 4.35 -2.69 -14.88
C GLU A 50 3.62 -3.13 -13.62
N MET A 51 4.24 -4.00 -12.85
CA MET A 51 3.66 -4.46 -11.60
C MET A 51 3.55 -3.33 -10.58
N ILE A 52 4.54 -2.44 -10.55
CA ILE A 52 4.50 -1.26 -9.67
C ILE A 52 3.33 -0.36 -10.06
N VAL A 53 3.12 -0.12 -11.34
CA VAL A 53 2.01 0.72 -11.82
C VAL A 53 0.67 0.11 -11.42
N GLU A 54 0.49 -1.19 -11.63
CA GLU A 54 -0.73 -1.90 -11.25
C GLU A 54 -0.95 -1.88 -9.73
N ALA A 55 0.11 -2.13 -8.98
CA ALA A 55 0.06 -2.12 -7.52
C ALA A 55 -0.30 -0.73 -6.99
N THR A 56 0.24 0.31 -7.60
CA THR A 56 -0.06 1.69 -7.21
C THR A 56 -1.56 1.99 -7.36
N LYS A 57 -2.17 1.53 -8.43
CA LYS A 57 -3.62 1.69 -8.62
C LYS A 57 -4.41 1.00 -7.51
N THR A 58 -4.01 -0.22 -7.16
CA THR A 58 -4.67 -0.97 -6.09
C THR A 58 -4.53 -0.26 -4.75
N VAL A 59 -3.33 0.23 -4.44
CA VAL A 59 -3.09 0.97 -3.20
C VAL A 59 -3.98 2.21 -3.15
N ASN A 60 -4.05 2.97 -4.23
CA ASN A 60 -4.88 4.18 -4.27
C ASN A 60 -6.36 3.86 -4.07
N GLU A 61 -6.85 2.78 -4.65
CA GLU A 61 -8.24 2.35 -4.48
C GLU A 61 -8.54 2.02 -3.02
N VAL A 62 -7.64 1.30 -2.36
CA VAL A 62 -7.82 0.93 -0.96
C VAL A 62 -7.79 2.17 -0.07
N VAL A 63 -6.86 3.09 -0.30
CA VAL A 63 -6.74 4.33 0.48
C VAL A 63 -7.99 5.19 0.28
N ASP A 64 -8.50 5.30 -0.93
CA ASP A 64 -9.70 6.08 -1.23
C ASP A 64 -10.93 5.55 -0.49
N ARG A 65 -11.01 4.23 -0.31
CA ARG A 65 -12.14 3.63 0.43
C ARG A 65 -12.10 3.95 1.92
N LEU A 66 -10.93 4.25 2.45
CA LEU A 66 -10.77 4.55 3.87
C LEU A 66 -11.06 6.02 4.20
N ASP A 67 -11.14 6.85 3.21
CA ASP A 67 -11.34 8.29 3.40
C ASP A 67 -12.82 8.67 3.47
#